data_3e45aa8d178b3d78c3ef9282e58c9c2a
#
_entry.id   3e45aa8d178b3d78c3ef9282e58c9c2a
#
_cell.length_a   1.000
_cell.length_b   1.000
_cell.length_c   1.000
_cell.angle_alpha   90.00
_cell.angle_beta   90.00
_cell.angle_gamma   90.00
#
_symmetry.space_group_name_H-M   'P 1'
#
loop_
_entity.id
_entity.type
_entity.pdbx_description
1 polymer ?
#
loop_
_entity_poly.entity_id
_entity_poly.type
_entity_poly.pdbx_seq_one_letter_code
_entity_poly.pdbx_strand_id
1 'polypeptide(L)'
;MASTLSARTNHRSKHQTETAPRAASEMETLERNPGMPLDLGLVEAQLVNRSAAERRAATLPTRRTVKKEWQAAWLLRAITCMDLTMLAGDDTPGTVRRLCAKARQPLRADLAEGLGVADLGLRVGAVCVYHNLVPVAVEALLGSGVPVAAVSTGFPAAQNPLPQKIAEIEASVAAGASEIDIVISRAAVLTGDWRRLYDEVRAYREACGAAHMKTILATGELGTLTNVARASQADVDADRKSVV
;
A
#
# COMPACT_ATOMS: atom_id res chain seq x y z
N MET A 1 -38.13 61.20 -39.99
CA MET A 1 -37.08 61.47 -38.98
C MET A 1 -36.54 60.13 -38.55
N ALA A 2 -35.34 59.83 -38.98
CA ALA A 2 -34.69 58.54 -38.80
C ALA A 2 -33.89 58.55 -37.47
N SER A 3 -34.03 57.50 -36.74
CA SER A 3 -33.15 57.26 -35.55
C SER A 3 -32.41 55.93 -35.75
N THR A 4 -31.11 56.07 -35.91
CA THR A 4 -30.15 55.04 -36.14
C THR A 4 -29.81 54.36 -34.82
N LEU A 5 -30.02 53.01 -34.68
CA LEU A 5 -29.52 52.17 -33.62
C LEU A 5 -28.21 51.49 -34.05
N SER A 6 -27.13 51.84 -33.35
CA SER A 6 -25.79 51.29 -33.50
C SER A 6 -25.72 49.89 -32.86
N ALA A 7 -25.36 48.90 -33.66
CA ALA A 7 -25.08 47.56 -33.20
C ALA A 7 -23.66 47.49 -32.61
N ARG A 8 -23.54 47.14 -31.33
CA ARG A 8 -22.26 46.77 -30.68
C ARG A 8 -21.97 45.31 -30.93
N THR A 9 -20.97 45.02 -31.73
CA THR A 9 -20.38 43.70 -31.91
C THR A 9 -19.53 43.34 -30.72
N ASN A 10 -19.93 42.29 -30.04
CA ASN A 10 -19.22 41.73 -28.89
C ASN A 10 -18.25 40.65 -29.41
N HIS A 11 -16.97 40.97 -29.47
CA HIS A 11 -15.89 40.03 -29.76
C HIS A 11 -15.62 39.18 -28.50
N ARG A 12 -16.16 37.97 -28.49
CA ARG A 12 -15.82 36.94 -27.47
C ARG A 12 -14.58 36.20 -27.96
N SER A 13 -13.43 36.59 -27.42
CA SER A 13 -12.16 35.87 -27.56
C SER A 13 -12.31 34.48 -26.94
N LYS A 14 -12.20 33.47 -27.81
CA LYS A 14 -12.05 32.05 -27.36
C LYS A 14 -10.61 31.86 -26.97
N HIS A 15 -10.34 31.89 -25.67
CA HIS A 15 -9.12 31.23 -25.11
C HIS A 15 -9.30 29.73 -25.22
N GLN A 16 -8.72 29.13 -26.24
CA GLN A 16 -8.42 27.71 -26.28
C GLN A 16 -7.19 27.50 -25.39
N THR A 17 -7.39 27.01 -24.18
CA THR A 17 -6.33 26.39 -23.41
C THR A 17 -6.11 24.99 -23.96
N GLU A 18 -5.14 24.87 -24.83
CA GLU A 18 -4.57 23.62 -25.28
C GLU A 18 -3.81 23.00 -24.12
N THR A 19 -4.48 22.11 -23.36
CA THR A 19 -3.82 21.25 -22.38
C THR A 19 -3.21 20.09 -23.14
N ALA A 20 -1.91 20.22 -23.44
CA ALA A 20 -1.12 19.11 -23.94
C ALA A 20 -1.20 17.93 -22.95
N PRO A 21 -1.30 16.66 -23.41
CA PRO A 21 -1.27 15.51 -22.56
C PRO A 21 0.10 15.46 -21.86
N ARG A 22 0.09 15.58 -20.54
CA ARG A 22 1.27 15.41 -19.70
C ARG A 22 1.75 13.98 -19.90
N ALA A 23 2.87 13.83 -20.58
CA ALA A 23 3.53 12.55 -20.81
C ALA A 23 3.64 11.80 -19.49
N ALA A 24 3.37 10.48 -19.55
CA ALA A 24 3.68 9.54 -18.47
C ALA A 24 5.21 9.44 -18.36
N SER A 25 5.82 10.40 -17.70
CA SER A 25 7.23 10.43 -17.42
C SER A 25 7.44 10.56 -15.93
N GLU A 26 8.27 9.66 -15.45
CA GLU A 26 8.88 9.68 -14.13
C GLU A 26 7.89 9.42 -12.99
N MET A 27 7.80 8.15 -12.60
CA MET A 27 7.49 7.84 -11.22
C MET A 27 8.52 8.62 -10.39
N GLU A 28 8.06 9.73 -9.84
CA GLU A 28 8.82 10.48 -8.86
C GLU A 28 9.23 9.47 -7.80
N THR A 29 10.49 9.11 -7.77
CA THR A 29 11.03 8.25 -6.72
C THR A 29 10.89 9.07 -5.46
N LEU A 30 9.82 8.82 -4.71
CA LEU A 30 9.62 9.42 -3.39
C LEU A 30 10.91 9.20 -2.62
N GLU A 31 11.59 10.29 -2.25
CA GLU A 31 12.80 10.21 -1.44
C GLU A 31 12.49 9.33 -0.23
N ARG A 32 13.27 8.26 -0.10
CA ARG A 32 13.12 7.36 1.04
C ARG A 32 13.53 8.10 2.28
N ASN A 33 12.66 8.12 3.26
CA ASN A 33 13.04 8.60 4.58
C ASN A 33 14.08 7.63 5.15
N PRO A 34 15.30 8.09 5.48
CA PRO A 34 16.39 7.22 5.94
C PRO A 34 16.13 6.59 7.32
N GLY A 35 14.96 6.81 7.91
CA GLY A 35 14.71 6.45 9.30
C GLY A 35 15.39 7.42 10.28
N MET A 36 15.36 7.08 11.55
CA MET A 36 16.04 7.84 12.62
C MET A 36 16.62 6.86 13.65
N PRO A 37 17.62 7.26 14.43
CA PRO A 37 18.07 6.46 15.55
C PRO A 37 16.93 6.15 16.51
N LEU A 38 16.94 4.93 17.09
CA LEU A 38 15.93 4.52 18.05
C LEU A 38 15.91 5.47 19.25
N ASP A 39 14.78 6.08 19.51
CA ASP A 39 14.51 6.84 20.74
C ASP A 39 13.54 6.05 21.63
N LEU A 40 14.10 5.35 22.62
CA LEU A 40 13.31 4.57 23.60
C LEU A 40 12.32 5.45 24.35
N GLY A 41 12.66 6.71 24.61
CA GLY A 41 11.76 7.65 25.28
C GLY A 41 10.50 7.92 24.46
N LEU A 42 10.63 8.07 23.14
CA LEU A 42 9.48 8.21 22.24
C LEU A 42 8.63 6.94 22.19
N VAL A 43 9.26 5.77 22.13
CA VAL A 43 8.55 4.48 22.12
C VAL A 43 7.79 4.29 23.43
N GLU A 44 8.45 4.48 24.57
CA GLU A 44 7.85 4.28 25.90
C GLU A 44 6.76 5.30 26.25
N ALA A 45 6.86 6.52 25.70
CA ALA A 45 5.84 7.56 25.84
C ALA A 45 4.53 7.24 25.11
N GLN A 46 4.52 6.28 24.18
CA GLN A 46 3.29 5.87 23.49
C GLN A 46 2.32 5.22 24.49
N LEU A 47 1.16 5.84 24.64
CA LEU A 47 0.07 5.35 25.49
C LEU A 47 -1.25 5.43 24.72
N VAL A 48 -2.05 4.40 24.78
CA VAL A 48 -3.37 4.37 24.15
C VAL A 48 -4.47 4.22 25.20
N ASN A 49 -5.38 5.18 25.23
CA ASN A 49 -6.61 5.04 26.02
C ASN A 49 -7.57 4.11 25.27
N ARG A 50 -7.57 2.84 25.64
CA ARG A 50 -8.38 1.79 25.03
C ARG A 50 -9.87 2.14 25.00
N SER A 51 -10.42 2.58 26.13
CA SER A 51 -11.84 2.92 26.21
C SER A 51 -12.23 4.07 25.27
N ALA A 52 -11.36 5.07 25.10
CA ALA A 52 -11.58 6.15 24.15
C ALA A 52 -11.53 5.67 22.70
N ALA A 53 -10.55 4.81 22.37
CA ALA A 53 -10.42 4.23 21.05
C ALA A 53 -11.62 3.36 20.68
N GLU A 54 -12.06 2.47 21.58
CA GLU A 54 -13.22 1.60 21.38
C GLU A 54 -14.52 2.41 21.23
N ARG A 55 -14.76 3.44 22.07
CA ARG A 55 -15.92 4.32 21.90
C ARG A 55 -15.91 5.03 20.56
N ARG A 56 -14.75 5.52 20.11
CA ARG A 56 -14.63 6.17 18.80
C ARG A 56 -14.93 5.16 17.68
N ALA A 57 -14.37 3.97 17.73
CA ALA A 57 -14.61 2.91 16.75
C ALA A 57 -16.08 2.53 16.69
N ALA A 58 -16.77 2.36 17.81
CA ALA A 58 -18.18 2.05 17.89
C ALA A 58 -19.10 3.08 17.21
N THR A 59 -18.64 4.33 17.03
CA THR A 59 -19.42 5.36 16.32
C THR A 59 -19.31 5.24 14.80
N LEU A 60 -18.33 4.54 14.24
CA LEU A 60 -18.09 4.50 12.80
C LEU A 60 -19.26 3.93 11.99
N PRO A 61 -19.89 2.79 12.38
CA PRO A 61 -21.03 2.23 11.65
C PRO A 61 -22.26 3.14 11.60
N THR A 62 -22.41 4.04 12.58
CA THR A 62 -23.56 4.94 12.70
C THR A 62 -23.33 6.30 12.07
N ARG A 63 -22.12 6.59 11.61
CA ARG A 63 -21.81 7.86 10.96
C ARG A 63 -22.44 7.93 9.57
N ARG A 64 -22.75 9.18 9.16
CA ARG A 64 -23.21 9.44 7.80
C ARG A 64 -22.19 8.93 6.79
N THR A 65 -22.65 8.12 5.84
CA THR A 65 -21.85 7.59 4.74
C THR A 65 -22.06 8.40 3.46
N VAL A 66 -21.09 8.35 2.56
CA VAL A 66 -21.24 8.85 1.20
C VAL A 66 -22.19 7.93 0.41
N LYS A 67 -22.90 8.50 -0.55
CA LYS A 67 -23.91 7.77 -1.35
C LYS A 67 -23.77 8.13 -2.83
N LYS A 68 -24.44 7.33 -3.69
CA LYS A 68 -24.54 7.55 -5.14
C LYS A 68 -23.18 7.70 -5.81
N GLU A 69 -23.02 8.73 -6.63
CA GLU A 69 -21.80 9.02 -7.39
C GLU A 69 -20.55 9.13 -6.50
N TRP A 70 -20.66 9.73 -5.33
CA TRP A 70 -19.56 9.83 -4.38
C TRP A 70 -19.17 8.47 -3.80
N GLN A 71 -20.15 7.60 -3.56
CA GLN A 71 -19.87 6.23 -3.13
C GLN A 71 -19.16 5.45 -4.22
N ALA A 72 -19.62 5.58 -5.49
CA ALA A 72 -18.96 4.96 -6.63
C ALA A 72 -17.50 5.44 -6.77
N ALA A 73 -17.25 6.74 -6.67
CA ALA A 73 -15.91 7.31 -6.74
C ALA A 73 -14.99 6.75 -5.64
N TRP A 74 -15.47 6.63 -4.39
CA TRP A 74 -14.70 6.04 -3.31
C TRP A 74 -14.45 4.55 -3.48
N LEU A 75 -15.39 3.79 -4.03
CA LEU A 75 -15.19 2.37 -4.36
C LEU A 75 -14.15 2.19 -5.45
N LEU A 76 -14.18 3.02 -6.51
CA LEU A 76 -13.15 3.03 -7.55
C LEU A 76 -11.78 3.39 -6.98
N ARG A 77 -11.72 4.37 -6.08
CA ARG A 77 -10.48 4.72 -5.38
C ARG A 77 -9.98 3.57 -4.50
N ALA A 78 -10.87 2.87 -3.79
CA ALA A 78 -10.50 1.73 -2.97
C ALA A 78 -9.85 0.61 -3.80
N ILE A 79 -10.35 0.34 -5.01
CA ILE A 79 -9.73 -0.65 -5.93
C ILE A 79 -8.25 -0.35 -6.15
N THR A 80 -7.87 0.91 -6.33
CA THR A 80 -6.48 1.29 -6.59
C THR A 80 -5.57 1.18 -5.36
N CYS A 81 -6.14 0.93 -4.19
CA CYS A 81 -5.43 0.76 -2.93
C CYS A 81 -5.43 -0.69 -2.44
N MET A 82 -5.98 -1.62 -3.20
CA MET A 82 -6.03 -3.03 -2.82
C MET A 82 -4.80 -3.78 -3.31
N ASP A 83 -4.21 -4.58 -2.43
CA ASP A 83 -3.28 -5.64 -2.81
C ASP A 83 -4.07 -6.93 -2.97
N LEU A 84 -4.15 -7.46 -4.18
CA LEU A 84 -4.76 -8.76 -4.41
C LEU A 84 -3.81 -9.85 -3.95
N THR A 85 -4.23 -10.63 -2.97
CA THR A 85 -3.36 -11.50 -2.19
C THR A 85 -3.71 -12.98 -2.37
N MET A 86 -2.67 -13.83 -2.48
CA MET A 86 -2.77 -15.27 -2.57
C MET A 86 -1.66 -15.90 -1.73
N LEU A 87 -2.02 -16.45 -0.55
CA LEU A 87 -1.10 -16.90 0.49
C LEU A 87 -1.54 -18.24 1.08
N ALA A 88 -2.11 -19.11 0.29
CA ALA A 88 -2.44 -20.47 0.67
C ALA A 88 -1.32 -21.44 0.28
N GLY A 89 -1.15 -22.50 1.07
CA GLY A 89 -0.10 -23.49 0.81
C GLY A 89 -0.31 -24.35 -0.46
N ASP A 90 -1.53 -24.29 -1.03
CA ASP A 90 -1.93 -24.97 -2.26
C ASP A 90 -2.00 -24.05 -3.49
N ASP A 91 -1.51 -22.81 -3.37
CA ASP A 91 -1.45 -21.91 -4.49
C ASP A 91 -0.53 -22.39 -5.59
N THR A 92 -0.99 -22.26 -6.83
CA THR A 92 -0.32 -22.75 -8.02
C THR A 92 0.00 -21.61 -8.99
N PRO A 93 0.94 -21.80 -9.94
CA PRO A 93 1.17 -20.84 -11.02
C PRO A 93 -0.10 -20.46 -11.78
N GLY A 94 -1.04 -21.41 -11.95
CA GLY A 94 -2.31 -21.17 -12.63
C GLY A 94 -3.25 -20.25 -11.85
N THR A 95 -3.33 -20.43 -10.51
CA THR A 95 -4.13 -19.55 -9.64
C THR A 95 -3.56 -18.16 -9.59
N VAL A 96 -2.22 -18.01 -9.52
CA VAL A 96 -1.55 -16.70 -9.54
C VAL A 96 -1.76 -15.98 -10.87
N ARG A 97 -1.64 -16.65 -12.02
CA ARG A 97 -1.93 -16.01 -13.33
C ARG A 97 -3.36 -15.48 -13.40
N ARG A 98 -4.34 -16.22 -12.86
CA ARG A 98 -5.74 -15.72 -12.78
C ARG A 98 -5.87 -14.50 -11.87
N LEU A 99 -5.17 -14.46 -10.73
CA LEU A 99 -5.13 -13.31 -9.86
C LEU A 99 -4.54 -12.09 -10.59
N CYS A 100 -3.42 -12.27 -11.28
CA CYS A 100 -2.78 -11.21 -12.08
C CYS A 100 -3.69 -10.68 -13.19
N ALA A 101 -4.46 -11.56 -13.85
CA ALA A 101 -5.45 -11.12 -14.83
C ALA A 101 -6.53 -10.21 -14.21
N LYS A 102 -7.01 -10.54 -13.01
CA LYS A 102 -7.93 -9.67 -12.25
C LYS A 102 -7.28 -8.36 -11.81
N ALA A 103 -6.00 -8.41 -11.44
CA ALA A 103 -5.25 -7.22 -11.03
C ALA A 103 -5.11 -6.20 -12.16
N ARG A 104 -4.89 -6.68 -13.38
CA ARG A 104 -4.78 -5.85 -14.61
C ARG A 104 -6.12 -5.23 -15.01
N GLN A 105 -7.23 -5.91 -14.76
CA GLN A 105 -8.58 -5.47 -15.11
C GLN A 105 -9.54 -5.70 -13.95
N PRO A 106 -9.43 -4.92 -12.86
CA PRO A 106 -10.23 -5.13 -11.65
C PRO A 106 -11.70 -4.75 -11.81
N LEU A 107 -12.03 -3.93 -12.82
CA LEU A 107 -13.40 -3.51 -13.16
C LEU A 107 -13.76 -4.06 -14.55
N ARG A 108 -14.96 -4.61 -14.69
CA ARG A 108 -15.49 -5.05 -15.98
C ARG A 108 -15.59 -3.88 -16.96
N ALA A 109 -15.29 -4.12 -18.23
CA ALA A 109 -15.26 -3.08 -19.26
C ALA A 109 -16.61 -2.35 -19.41
N ASP A 110 -17.71 -3.11 -19.42
CA ASP A 110 -19.06 -2.54 -19.53
C ASP A 110 -19.44 -1.63 -18.34
N LEU A 111 -18.96 -1.95 -17.14
CA LEU A 111 -19.12 -1.09 -15.96
C LEU A 111 -18.24 0.16 -16.04
N ALA A 112 -17.01 0.02 -16.51
CA ALA A 112 -16.11 1.16 -16.69
C ALA A 112 -16.65 2.16 -17.73
N GLU A 113 -17.19 1.65 -18.84
CA GLU A 113 -17.86 2.47 -19.86
C GLU A 113 -19.13 3.13 -19.32
N GLY A 114 -20.00 2.35 -18.64
CA GLY A 114 -21.25 2.87 -18.06
C GLY A 114 -21.05 3.94 -16.98
N LEU A 115 -19.92 3.91 -16.28
CA LEU A 115 -19.52 4.91 -15.29
C LEU A 115 -18.70 6.06 -15.89
N GLY A 116 -18.32 6.00 -17.16
CA GLY A 116 -17.48 7.02 -17.81
C GLY A 116 -16.05 7.07 -17.27
N VAL A 117 -15.50 5.93 -16.81
CA VAL A 117 -14.17 5.84 -16.17
C VAL A 117 -13.21 4.91 -16.92
N ALA A 118 -13.55 4.50 -18.13
CA ALA A 118 -12.71 3.59 -18.93
C ALA A 118 -11.31 4.14 -19.17
N ASP A 119 -11.18 5.44 -19.40
CA ASP A 119 -9.91 6.13 -19.68
C ASP A 119 -9.01 6.31 -18.44
N LEU A 120 -9.52 6.04 -17.24
CA LEU A 120 -8.73 6.17 -16.01
C LEU A 120 -7.67 5.07 -15.83
N GLY A 121 -7.72 4.00 -16.63
CA GLY A 121 -6.74 2.90 -16.54
C GLY A 121 -6.69 2.28 -15.14
N LEU A 122 -7.84 2.05 -14.51
CA LEU A 122 -7.92 1.55 -13.13
C LEU A 122 -7.22 0.19 -13.01
N ARG A 123 -6.33 0.09 -12.03
CA ARG A 123 -5.62 -1.12 -11.64
C ARG A 123 -5.52 -1.19 -10.13
N VAL A 124 -5.25 -2.36 -9.59
CA VAL A 124 -5.03 -2.56 -8.15
C VAL A 124 -3.68 -1.99 -7.71
N GLY A 125 -3.48 -1.87 -6.40
CA GLY A 125 -2.25 -1.38 -5.79
C GLY A 125 -1.09 -2.34 -6.03
N ALA A 126 -1.28 -3.64 -5.74
CA ALA A 126 -0.27 -4.68 -5.98
C ALA A 126 -0.89 -6.07 -6.13
N VAL A 127 -0.07 -7.05 -6.47
CA VAL A 127 -0.36 -8.49 -6.29
C VAL A 127 0.63 -9.05 -5.29
N CYS A 128 0.13 -9.62 -4.19
CA CYS A 128 0.94 -10.18 -3.11
C CYS A 128 0.90 -11.71 -3.13
N VAL A 129 2.07 -12.33 -3.12
CA VAL A 129 2.25 -13.79 -3.19
C VAL A 129 3.39 -14.26 -2.29
N TYR A 130 3.50 -15.58 -2.07
CA TYR A 130 4.72 -16.15 -1.50
C TYR A 130 5.89 -16.06 -2.48
N HIS A 131 7.12 -15.99 -1.94
CA HIS A 131 8.37 -15.81 -2.71
C HIS A 131 8.56 -16.80 -3.86
N ASN A 132 8.15 -18.08 -3.72
CA ASN A 132 8.24 -19.09 -4.80
C ASN A 132 7.38 -18.75 -6.03
N LEU A 133 6.36 -17.91 -5.88
CA LEU A 133 5.41 -17.52 -6.92
C LEU A 133 5.69 -16.13 -7.49
N VAL A 134 6.68 -15.41 -6.95
CA VAL A 134 7.09 -14.07 -7.42
C VAL A 134 7.44 -14.10 -8.92
N PRO A 135 8.28 -15.03 -9.46
CA PRO A 135 8.59 -15.04 -10.88
C PRO A 135 7.36 -15.16 -11.77
N VAL A 136 6.37 -15.97 -11.34
CA VAL A 136 5.11 -16.15 -12.08
C VAL A 136 4.28 -14.87 -12.10
N ALA A 137 4.20 -14.18 -10.97
CA ALA A 137 3.48 -12.91 -10.87
C ALA A 137 4.16 -11.81 -11.69
N VAL A 138 5.50 -11.71 -11.62
CA VAL A 138 6.30 -10.75 -12.41
C VAL A 138 6.08 -10.94 -13.91
N GLU A 139 6.18 -12.20 -14.40
CA GLU A 139 5.89 -12.53 -15.80
C GLU A 139 4.46 -12.13 -16.21
N ALA A 140 3.47 -12.50 -15.39
CA ALA A 140 2.06 -12.27 -15.70
C ALA A 140 1.66 -10.80 -15.66
N LEU A 141 2.38 -9.96 -14.91
CA LEU A 141 2.12 -8.53 -14.75
C LEU A 141 3.02 -7.65 -15.62
N LEU A 142 3.89 -8.23 -16.44
CA LEU A 142 4.80 -7.47 -17.29
C LEU A 142 4.04 -6.45 -18.14
N GLY A 143 4.49 -5.18 -18.10
CA GLY A 143 3.88 -4.07 -18.84
C GLY A 143 2.55 -3.55 -18.27
N SER A 144 2.03 -4.09 -17.16
CA SER A 144 0.79 -3.61 -16.52
C SER A 144 1.01 -2.42 -15.58
N GLY A 145 2.22 -2.24 -15.08
CA GLY A 145 2.54 -1.28 -14.03
C GLY A 145 1.94 -1.63 -12.65
N VAL A 146 1.45 -2.87 -12.45
CA VAL A 146 1.03 -3.37 -11.14
C VAL A 146 2.24 -3.95 -10.44
N PRO A 147 2.60 -3.48 -9.21
CA PRO A 147 3.70 -4.02 -8.43
C PRO A 147 3.48 -5.47 -8.03
N VAL A 148 4.57 -6.21 -7.80
CA VAL A 148 4.55 -7.53 -7.17
C VAL A 148 5.09 -7.39 -5.76
N ALA A 149 4.27 -7.72 -4.77
CA ALA A 149 4.62 -7.82 -3.37
C ALA A 149 4.90 -9.28 -2.99
N ALA A 150 5.86 -9.48 -2.12
CA ALA A 150 6.16 -10.80 -1.54
C ALA A 150 6.08 -10.74 -0.02
N VAL A 151 5.29 -11.62 0.61
CA VAL A 151 5.38 -11.82 2.06
C VAL A 151 6.71 -12.47 2.42
N SER A 152 7.31 -12.06 3.52
CA SER A 152 8.66 -12.47 3.90
C SER A 152 8.84 -12.58 5.41
N THR A 153 10.08 -12.83 5.82
CA THR A 153 10.54 -12.95 7.21
C THR A 153 9.87 -14.09 8.00
N GLY A 154 9.53 -15.18 7.27
CA GLY A 154 8.87 -16.34 7.85
C GLY A 154 7.39 -16.13 8.09
N PHE A 155 6.72 -15.38 7.21
CA PHE A 155 5.28 -15.18 7.26
C PHE A 155 4.50 -16.51 7.36
N PRO A 156 3.43 -16.62 8.21
CA PRO A 156 2.91 -15.56 9.07
C PRO A 156 3.55 -15.50 10.47
N ALA A 157 4.34 -16.49 10.88
CA ALA A 157 4.78 -16.69 12.25
C ALA A 157 6.01 -15.86 12.65
N ALA A 158 6.86 -15.50 11.70
CA ALA A 158 8.14 -14.79 11.90
C ALA A 158 9.10 -15.49 12.88
N GLN A 159 9.09 -16.84 12.95
CA GLN A 159 9.89 -17.62 13.89
C GLN A 159 11.24 -18.08 13.32
N ASN A 160 11.56 -17.73 12.07
CA ASN A 160 12.85 -18.05 11.46
C ASN A 160 13.99 -17.24 12.11
N PRO A 161 15.21 -17.78 12.19
CA PRO A 161 16.40 -17.01 12.56
C PRO A 161 16.63 -15.83 11.61
N LEU A 162 17.18 -14.73 12.15
CA LEU A 162 17.41 -13.49 11.40
C LEU A 162 18.14 -13.69 10.05
N PRO A 163 19.25 -14.49 9.96
CA PRO A 163 19.90 -14.69 8.66
C PRO A 163 19.00 -15.31 7.59
N GLN A 164 18.10 -16.21 7.98
CA GLN A 164 17.14 -16.83 7.06
C GLN A 164 16.09 -15.83 6.57
N LYS A 165 15.61 -14.94 7.45
CA LYS A 165 14.68 -13.87 7.11
C LYS A 165 15.30 -12.89 6.10
N ILE A 166 16.58 -12.55 6.28
CA ILE A 166 17.32 -11.70 5.35
C ILE A 166 17.46 -12.40 3.99
N ALA A 167 17.89 -13.65 3.96
CA ALA A 167 18.03 -14.42 2.72
C ALA A 167 16.70 -14.55 1.96
N GLU A 168 15.58 -14.69 2.66
CA GLU A 168 14.23 -14.74 2.08
C GLU A 168 13.86 -13.41 1.39
N ILE A 169 14.18 -12.26 2.02
CA ILE A 169 13.97 -10.93 1.43
C ILE A 169 14.81 -10.79 0.16
N GLU A 170 16.11 -11.05 0.26
CA GLU A 170 17.05 -10.91 -0.86
C GLU A 170 16.65 -11.80 -2.06
N ALA A 171 16.22 -13.04 -1.78
CA ALA A 171 15.74 -13.96 -2.81
C ALA A 171 14.46 -13.44 -3.50
N SER A 172 13.53 -12.85 -2.73
CA SER A 172 12.29 -12.26 -3.28
C SER A 172 12.58 -11.04 -4.15
N VAL A 173 13.49 -10.17 -3.73
CA VAL A 173 13.93 -9.00 -4.52
C VAL A 173 14.63 -9.46 -5.79
N ALA A 174 15.55 -10.43 -5.70
CA ALA A 174 16.24 -10.99 -6.86
C ALA A 174 15.28 -11.66 -7.86
N ALA A 175 14.16 -12.22 -7.37
CA ALA A 175 13.10 -12.78 -8.21
C ALA A 175 12.21 -11.72 -8.88
N GLY A 176 12.39 -10.45 -8.57
CA GLY A 176 11.68 -9.30 -9.17
C GLY A 176 10.53 -8.73 -8.35
N ALA A 177 10.40 -9.09 -7.06
CA ALA A 177 9.47 -8.40 -6.17
C ALA A 177 9.87 -6.93 -6.02
N SER A 178 8.95 -6.03 -6.24
CA SER A 178 9.12 -4.58 -6.05
C SER A 178 8.67 -4.10 -4.67
N GLU A 179 7.93 -4.95 -3.95
CA GLU A 179 7.47 -4.70 -2.59
C GLU A 179 7.72 -5.93 -1.72
N ILE A 180 8.09 -5.72 -0.46
CA ILE A 180 8.34 -6.78 0.52
C ILE A 180 7.50 -6.53 1.76
N ASP A 181 6.64 -7.49 2.10
CA ASP A 181 5.77 -7.45 3.25
C ASP A 181 6.40 -8.26 4.38
N ILE A 182 7.12 -7.58 5.27
CA ILE A 182 7.82 -8.22 6.40
C ILE A 182 6.89 -8.43 7.58
N VAL A 183 7.16 -9.45 8.40
CA VAL A 183 6.47 -9.68 9.68
C VAL A 183 7.45 -9.43 10.82
N ILE A 184 7.04 -8.62 11.79
CA ILE A 184 7.87 -8.34 12.98
C ILE A 184 7.96 -9.54 13.94
N SER A 185 9.00 -9.55 14.74
CA SER A 185 9.13 -10.50 15.86
C SER A 185 8.21 -10.09 17.02
N ARG A 186 6.99 -10.66 17.06
CA ARG A 186 6.01 -10.35 18.10
C ARG A 186 6.53 -10.61 19.52
N ALA A 187 7.42 -11.59 19.68
CA ALA A 187 8.06 -11.87 20.96
C ALA A 187 8.85 -10.66 21.48
N ALA A 188 9.55 -9.92 20.63
CA ALA A 188 10.25 -8.70 21.01
C ALA A 188 9.29 -7.63 21.55
N VAL A 189 8.13 -7.45 20.92
CA VAL A 189 7.09 -6.53 21.40
C VAL A 189 6.52 -6.96 22.75
N LEU A 190 6.19 -8.25 22.90
CA LEU A 190 5.57 -8.78 24.12
C LEU A 190 6.51 -8.77 25.32
N THR A 191 7.82 -8.81 25.08
CA THR A 191 8.86 -8.71 26.13
C THR A 191 9.41 -7.31 26.33
N GLY A 192 8.95 -6.32 25.50
CA GLY A 192 9.43 -4.94 25.56
C GLY A 192 10.85 -4.74 25.02
N ASP A 193 11.36 -5.67 24.24
CA ASP A 193 12.69 -5.58 23.61
C ASP A 193 12.64 -4.74 22.33
N TRP A 194 12.41 -3.43 22.53
CA TRP A 194 12.24 -2.44 21.43
C TRP A 194 13.50 -2.29 20.60
N ARG A 195 14.67 -2.45 21.20
CA ARG A 195 15.95 -2.38 20.49
C ARG A 195 16.08 -3.52 19.49
N ARG A 196 15.79 -4.74 19.92
CA ARG A 196 15.80 -5.90 19.04
C ARG A 196 14.80 -5.72 17.89
N LEU A 197 13.59 -5.24 18.18
CA LEU A 197 12.60 -4.96 17.13
C LEU A 197 13.12 -3.98 16.10
N TYR A 198 13.66 -2.84 16.56
CA TYR A 198 14.23 -1.82 15.72
C TYR A 198 15.40 -2.34 14.85
N ASP A 199 16.34 -3.07 15.46
CA ASP A 199 17.51 -3.59 14.76
C ASP A 199 17.12 -4.63 13.69
N GLU A 200 16.12 -5.50 13.98
CA GLU A 200 15.57 -6.45 13.01
C GLU A 200 14.93 -5.71 11.82
N VAL A 201 14.07 -4.71 12.06
CA VAL A 201 13.40 -3.96 10.98
C VAL A 201 14.41 -3.18 10.14
N ARG A 202 15.43 -2.58 10.75
CA ARG A 202 16.54 -1.96 10.02
C ARG A 202 17.26 -2.95 9.10
N ALA A 203 17.60 -4.13 9.61
CA ALA A 203 18.24 -5.16 8.79
C ALA A 203 17.35 -5.60 7.63
N TYR A 204 16.04 -5.72 7.84
CA TYR A 204 15.09 -6.00 6.76
C TYR A 204 15.06 -4.90 5.73
N ARG A 205 15.05 -3.63 6.17
CA ARG A 205 15.09 -2.48 5.27
C ARG A 205 16.32 -2.47 4.38
N GLU A 206 17.49 -2.77 4.97
CA GLU A 206 18.74 -2.87 4.23
C GLU A 206 18.68 -3.99 3.18
N ALA A 207 18.16 -5.16 3.54
CA ALA A 207 18.02 -6.31 2.61
C ALA A 207 17.03 -6.03 1.47
N CYS A 208 15.97 -5.24 1.70
CA CYS A 208 15.02 -4.87 0.65
C CYS A 208 15.64 -3.98 -0.45
N GLY A 209 16.78 -3.33 -0.20
CA GLY A 209 17.46 -2.48 -1.19
C GLY A 209 16.51 -1.44 -1.82
N ALA A 210 16.21 -1.56 -3.11
CA ALA A 210 15.31 -0.66 -3.83
C ALA A 210 13.81 -0.99 -3.63
N ALA A 211 13.47 -2.19 -3.19
CA ALA A 211 12.08 -2.58 -3.01
C ALA A 211 11.38 -1.78 -1.89
N HIS A 212 10.09 -1.52 -2.06
CA HIS A 212 9.27 -0.91 -1.02
C HIS A 212 9.03 -1.93 0.10
N MET A 213 9.23 -1.53 1.36
CA MET A 213 8.97 -2.40 2.50
C MET A 213 7.65 -1.99 3.17
N LYS A 214 6.79 -2.96 3.46
CA LYS A 214 5.60 -2.82 4.30
C LYS A 214 5.72 -3.74 5.49
N THR A 215 5.26 -3.29 6.67
CA THR A 215 5.45 -4.00 7.92
C THR A 215 4.14 -4.53 8.46
N ILE A 216 4.05 -5.86 8.60
CA ILE A 216 2.91 -6.56 9.21
C ILE A 216 3.14 -6.62 10.72
N LEU A 217 2.35 -5.85 11.47
CA LEU A 217 2.43 -5.81 12.94
C LEU A 217 1.72 -6.99 13.62
N ALA A 218 0.74 -7.61 12.96
CA ALA A 218 -0.14 -8.61 13.57
C ALA A 218 -0.82 -8.09 14.87
N THR A 219 -1.50 -6.94 14.75
CA THR A 219 -2.01 -6.14 15.89
C THR A 219 -2.86 -6.92 16.88
N GLY A 220 -3.59 -7.95 16.42
CA GLY A 220 -4.40 -8.83 17.28
C GLY A 220 -3.59 -9.70 18.24
N GLU A 221 -2.28 -9.86 18.00
CA GLU A 221 -1.38 -10.72 18.77
C GLU A 221 -0.42 -9.95 19.69
N LEU A 222 -0.50 -8.62 19.74
CA LEU A 222 0.41 -7.79 20.54
C LEU A 222 -0.11 -7.50 21.97
N GLY A 223 -1.23 -8.08 22.37
CA GLY A 223 -1.77 -8.00 23.72
C GLY A 223 -2.50 -6.69 24.03
N THR A 224 -1.92 -5.54 23.78
CA THR A 224 -2.52 -4.23 24.08
C THR A 224 -2.40 -3.24 22.94
N LEU A 225 -3.34 -2.27 22.85
CA LEU A 225 -3.23 -1.18 21.89
C LEU A 225 -2.00 -0.28 22.14
N THR A 226 -1.51 -0.23 23.39
CA THR A 226 -0.25 0.46 23.71
C THR A 226 0.94 -0.25 23.08
N ASN A 227 0.98 -1.58 23.11
CA ASN A 227 2.03 -2.34 22.43
C ASN A 227 1.97 -2.16 20.90
N VAL A 228 0.76 -2.09 20.32
CA VAL A 228 0.58 -1.77 18.90
C VAL A 228 1.18 -0.40 18.58
N ALA A 229 0.86 0.63 19.36
CA ALA A 229 1.41 1.97 19.16
C ALA A 229 2.93 2.01 19.30
N ARG A 230 3.49 1.33 20.32
CA ARG A 230 4.94 1.24 20.55
C ARG A 230 5.66 0.50 19.44
N ALA A 231 5.10 -0.63 19.00
CA ALA A 231 5.66 -1.39 17.88
C ALA A 231 5.64 -0.58 16.60
N SER A 232 4.53 0.13 16.31
CA SER A 232 4.43 1.04 15.17
C SER A 232 5.44 2.17 15.23
N GLN A 233 5.69 2.76 16.43
CA GLN A 233 6.70 3.80 16.58
C GLN A 233 8.12 3.27 16.31
N ALA A 234 8.49 2.14 16.89
CA ALA A 234 9.81 1.54 16.68
C ALA A 234 10.05 1.15 15.22
N ASP A 235 9.01 0.65 14.54
CA ASP A 235 9.05 0.32 13.11
C ASP A 235 9.22 1.58 12.24
N VAL A 236 8.40 2.62 12.50
CA VAL A 236 8.50 3.90 11.80
C VAL A 236 9.86 4.55 11.99
N ASP A 237 10.48 4.45 13.17
CA ASP A 237 11.83 4.96 13.42
C ASP A 237 12.87 4.19 12.58
N ALA A 238 12.67 2.90 12.35
CA ALA A 238 13.57 2.08 11.54
C ALA A 238 13.43 2.30 10.03
N ASP A 239 12.21 2.51 9.50
CA ASP A 239 11.95 2.66 8.04
C ASP A 239 10.96 3.75 7.65
N ARG A 240 10.30 4.44 8.50
CA ARG A 240 9.38 5.59 8.26
C ARG A 240 8.38 5.50 7.08
N LYS A 241 8.13 4.35 6.42
CA LYS A 241 7.30 4.40 5.21
C LYS A 241 5.93 3.74 5.27
N SER A 242 5.76 2.59 5.85
CA SER A 242 4.45 1.93 5.81
C SER A 242 4.30 0.88 6.90
N VAL A 243 3.31 1.09 7.73
CA VAL A 243 2.83 0.11 8.71
C VAL A 243 1.46 -0.40 8.23
N VAL A 244 1.31 -1.71 8.09
CA VAL A 244 0.09 -2.39 7.63
C VAL A 244 -0.53 -3.21 8.76
#